data_56bc57f69d6f95b317f0b04fe5e26c35
#
_entry.id   56bc57f69d6f95b317f0b04fe5e26c35
#
_cell.length_a   1.000
_cell.length_b   1.000
_cell.length_c   1.000
_cell.angle_alpha   90.00
_cell.angle_beta   90.00
_cell.angle_gamma   90.00
#
_symmetry.space_group_name_H-M   'P 1'
#
loop_
_entity.id
_entity.type
_entity.pdbx_description
1 polymer ?
#
loop_
_entity_poly.entity_id
_entity_poly.type
_entity_poly.pdbx_seq_one_letter_code
_entity_poly.pdbx_strand_id
1 'polypeptide(L)'
;MSSDTVLKVSDLNKSFSGITAAHNLNVSIKKGEIVGIIGANGAGKTVFVNMITGYLKPTSGQIEFLGSDITGIEPRDATHIGLCRSFQISQVFMTMTVKENLMIAMSLAKKSGQQLLKPFQDETISEECDKILDLYKIKDQKDLTVSTLSQ
;
A
#
# COMPACT_ATOMS: atom_id res chain seq x y z
N MET A 1 -23.82 9.39 -14.41
CA MET A 1 -23.17 8.18 -14.93
C MET A 1 -22.04 7.87 -13.97
N SER A 2 -22.15 6.80 -13.19
CA SER A 2 -21.06 6.37 -12.29
C SER A 2 -19.89 5.92 -13.19
N SER A 3 -18.80 6.63 -13.14
CA SER A 3 -17.59 6.23 -13.88
C SER A 3 -17.04 4.98 -13.19
N ASP A 4 -17.03 3.85 -13.89
CA ASP A 4 -16.39 2.60 -13.41
C ASP A 4 -14.89 2.73 -13.19
N THR A 5 -14.31 3.88 -13.51
CA THR A 5 -12.88 4.15 -13.39
C THR A 5 -12.50 4.35 -11.93
N VAL A 6 -11.61 3.51 -11.45
CA VAL A 6 -11.07 3.55 -10.08
C VAL A 6 -9.81 4.41 -10.03
N LEU A 7 -8.91 4.25 -10.98
CA LEU A 7 -7.68 5.04 -11.10
C LEU A 7 -7.58 5.63 -12.50
N LYS A 8 -7.31 6.94 -12.58
CA LYS A 8 -7.03 7.62 -13.83
C LYS A 8 -5.76 8.45 -13.68
N VAL A 9 -4.87 8.29 -14.63
CA VAL A 9 -3.61 9.01 -14.71
C VAL A 9 -3.58 9.74 -16.03
N SER A 10 -3.29 11.05 -16.02
CA SER A 10 -3.29 11.91 -17.19
C SER A 10 -1.98 12.68 -17.29
N ASP A 11 -1.31 12.55 -18.42
CA ASP A 11 -0.09 13.28 -18.79
C ASP A 11 0.98 13.28 -17.69
N LEU A 12 1.13 12.13 -16.98
CA LEU A 12 1.99 12.03 -15.82
C LEU A 12 3.46 11.97 -16.23
N ASN A 13 4.26 12.86 -15.66
CA ASN A 13 5.68 12.99 -15.96
C ASN A 13 6.52 12.96 -14.68
N LYS A 14 7.74 12.40 -14.78
CA LYS A 14 8.75 12.47 -13.73
C LYS A 14 10.15 12.64 -14.31
N SER A 15 10.83 13.70 -13.89
CA SER A 15 12.24 13.94 -14.18
C SER A 15 13.06 14.02 -12.90
N PHE A 16 14.30 13.54 -12.94
CA PHE A 16 15.32 13.66 -11.89
C PHE A 16 16.55 14.32 -12.49
N SER A 17 16.89 15.53 -12.07
CA SER A 17 18.11 16.24 -12.50
C SER A 17 18.38 16.17 -14.00
N GLY A 18 17.31 16.35 -14.80
CA GLY A 18 17.41 16.33 -16.27
C GLY A 18 17.20 14.95 -16.94
N ILE A 19 17.12 13.87 -16.15
CA ILE A 19 16.81 12.53 -16.68
C ILE A 19 15.31 12.28 -16.55
N THR A 20 14.66 12.01 -17.68
CA THR A 20 13.24 11.68 -17.72
C THR A 20 13.04 10.20 -17.36
N ALA A 21 12.39 9.94 -16.22
CA ALA A 21 12.10 8.60 -15.75
C ALA A 21 10.67 8.13 -16.08
N ALA A 22 9.75 9.07 -16.35
CA ALA A 22 8.42 8.82 -16.85
C ALA A 22 8.01 9.99 -17.75
N HIS A 23 7.41 9.71 -18.91
CA HIS A 23 7.02 10.71 -19.87
C HIS A 23 5.62 10.43 -20.41
N ASN A 24 4.75 11.42 -20.22
CA ASN A 24 3.39 11.46 -20.76
C ASN A 24 2.59 10.16 -20.53
N LEU A 25 2.65 9.65 -19.29
CA LEU A 25 1.93 8.43 -18.95
C LEU A 25 0.43 8.70 -18.82
N ASN A 26 -0.36 7.92 -19.54
CA ASN A 26 -1.81 7.98 -19.51
C ASN A 26 -2.34 6.56 -19.25
N VAL A 27 -3.06 6.37 -18.13
CA VAL A 27 -3.58 5.06 -17.70
C VAL A 27 -4.97 5.25 -17.12
N SER A 28 -5.87 4.33 -17.42
CA SER A 28 -7.19 4.26 -16.81
C SER A 28 -7.46 2.83 -16.37
N ILE A 29 -7.81 2.63 -15.10
CA ILE A 29 -8.11 1.32 -14.52
C ILE A 29 -9.54 1.34 -13.99
N LYS A 30 -10.33 0.36 -14.40
CA LYS A 30 -11.73 0.21 -13.98
C LYS A 30 -11.84 -0.70 -12.76
N LYS A 31 -12.97 -0.62 -12.11
CA LYS A 31 -13.30 -1.51 -10.99
C LYS A 31 -13.28 -2.97 -11.44
N GLY A 32 -12.57 -3.80 -10.67
CA GLY A 32 -12.44 -5.23 -10.94
C GLY A 32 -11.38 -5.60 -11.99
N GLU A 33 -10.70 -4.63 -12.61
CA GLU A 33 -9.59 -4.94 -13.53
C GLU A 33 -8.31 -5.33 -12.79
N ILE A 34 -7.58 -6.26 -13.40
CA ILE A 34 -6.19 -6.60 -13.05
C ILE A 34 -5.30 -6.10 -14.18
N VAL A 35 -4.41 -5.17 -13.89
CA VAL A 35 -3.53 -4.55 -14.89
C VAL A 35 -2.08 -4.94 -14.63
N GLY A 36 -1.41 -5.48 -15.67
CA GLY A 36 0.02 -5.80 -15.64
C GLY A 36 0.86 -4.69 -16.24
N ILE A 37 1.95 -4.30 -15.56
CA ILE A 37 2.95 -3.36 -16.06
C ILE A 37 4.20 -4.13 -16.47
N ILE A 38 4.50 -4.17 -17.77
CA ILE A 38 5.62 -4.90 -18.34
C ILE A 38 6.64 -3.91 -18.92
N GLY A 39 7.92 -4.25 -18.79
CA GLY A 39 9.02 -3.45 -19.35
C GLY A 39 10.37 -3.89 -18.79
N ALA A 40 11.45 -3.50 -19.45
CA ALA A 40 12.83 -3.77 -19.02
C ALA A 40 13.15 -3.16 -17.65
N ASN A 41 14.28 -3.57 -17.07
CA ASN A 41 14.81 -2.92 -15.87
C ASN A 41 15.17 -1.46 -16.23
N GLY A 42 14.80 -0.53 -15.35
CA GLY A 42 14.97 0.90 -15.63
C GLY A 42 13.85 1.56 -16.44
N ALA A 43 12.86 0.82 -16.94
CA ALA A 43 11.74 1.36 -17.74
C ALA A 43 10.73 2.22 -16.94
N GLY A 44 11.03 2.63 -15.72
CA GLY A 44 10.17 3.50 -14.93
C GLY A 44 8.98 2.83 -14.23
N LYS A 45 8.84 1.50 -14.25
CA LYS A 45 7.72 0.79 -13.60
C LYS A 45 7.58 1.15 -12.11
N THR A 46 8.68 1.07 -11.37
CA THR A 46 8.70 1.42 -9.94
C THR A 46 8.46 2.92 -9.72
N VAL A 47 8.94 3.78 -10.61
CA VAL A 47 8.69 5.22 -10.58
C VAL A 47 7.19 5.50 -10.71
N PHE A 48 6.52 4.86 -11.66
CA PHE A 48 5.08 4.98 -11.86
C PHE A 48 4.29 4.54 -10.61
N VAL A 49 4.57 3.34 -10.08
CA VAL A 49 3.91 2.84 -8.87
C VAL A 49 4.17 3.77 -7.67
N ASN A 50 5.42 4.27 -7.52
CA ASN A 50 5.75 5.22 -6.45
C ASN A 50 4.97 6.52 -6.56
N MET A 51 4.72 7.04 -7.77
CA MET A 51 3.94 8.27 -7.98
C MET A 51 2.47 8.06 -7.58
N ILE A 52 1.87 6.94 -7.97
CA ILE A 52 0.47 6.62 -7.63
C ILE A 52 0.30 6.46 -6.13
N THR A 53 1.25 5.81 -5.45
CA THR A 53 1.16 5.47 -4.03
C THR A 53 1.78 6.53 -3.11
N GLY A 54 2.17 7.69 -3.65
CA GLY A 54 2.64 8.84 -2.89
C GLY A 54 4.09 8.81 -2.43
N TYR A 55 4.84 7.73 -2.74
CA TYR A 55 6.28 7.65 -2.40
C TYR A 55 7.15 8.55 -3.26
N LEU A 56 6.59 9.11 -4.34
CA LEU A 56 7.29 10.01 -5.25
C LEU A 56 6.31 11.04 -5.82
N LYS A 57 6.59 12.31 -5.65
CA LYS A 57 5.79 13.38 -6.27
C LYS A 57 6.08 13.46 -7.76
N PRO A 58 5.06 13.50 -8.63
CA PRO A 58 5.25 13.73 -10.06
C PRO A 58 5.82 15.12 -10.32
N THR A 59 6.47 15.30 -11.47
CA THR A 59 6.90 16.62 -11.95
C THR A 59 5.75 17.40 -12.55
N SER A 60 4.84 16.69 -13.26
CA SER A 60 3.60 17.25 -13.82
C SER A 60 2.62 16.12 -14.13
N GLY A 61 1.40 16.48 -14.52
CA GLY A 61 0.30 15.57 -14.78
C GLY A 61 -0.61 15.40 -13.57
N GLN A 62 -1.61 14.53 -13.69
CA GLN A 62 -2.65 14.35 -12.69
C GLN A 62 -2.90 12.87 -12.39
N ILE A 63 -3.22 12.59 -11.15
CA ILE A 63 -3.63 11.27 -10.67
C ILE A 63 -4.98 11.41 -9.96
N GLU A 64 -5.99 10.73 -10.47
CA GLU A 64 -7.33 10.67 -9.88
C GLU A 64 -7.60 9.27 -9.34
N PHE A 65 -8.09 9.14 -8.12
CA PHE A 65 -8.52 7.89 -7.50
C PHE A 65 -9.96 8.03 -7.01
N LEU A 66 -10.85 7.14 -7.48
CA LEU A 66 -12.29 7.20 -7.18
C LEU A 66 -12.92 8.58 -7.46
N GLY A 67 -12.44 9.26 -8.52
CA GLY A 67 -12.92 10.59 -8.93
C GLY A 67 -12.34 11.76 -8.13
N SER A 68 -11.45 11.52 -7.18
CA SER A 68 -10.77 12.56 -6.41
C SER A 68 -9.33 12.73 -6.88
N ASP A 69 -8.86 13.96 -6.98
CA ASP A 69 -7.44 14.24 -7.28
C ASP A 69 -6.57 13.87 -6.07
N ILE A 70 -5.61 13.00 -6.32
CA ILE A 70 -4.64 12.54 -5.33
C ILE A 70 -3.21 12.86 -5.75
N THR A 71 -3.01 13.77 -6.67
CA THR A 71 -1.69 14.10 -7.21
C THR A 71 -0.75 14.58 -6.11
N GLY A 72 0.34 13.85 -5.88
CA GLY A 72 1.31 14.15 -4.82
C GLY A 72 0.84 13.85 -3.40
N ILE A 73 -0.18 13.00 -3.24
CA ILE A 73 -0.65 12.49 -1.94
C ILE A 73 0.53 11.89 -1.14
N GLU A 74 0.47 11.96 0.17
CA GLU A 74 1.44 11.27 1.01
C GLU A 74 1.06 9.77 1.17
N PRO A 75 2.04 8.85 1.32
CA PRO A 75 1.76 7.40 1.37
C PRO A 75 0.78 6.99 2.47
N ARG A 76 0.83 7.68 3.60
CA ARG A 76 -0.09 7.47 4.72
C ARG A 76 -1.53 7.76 4.31
N ASP A 77 -1.76 8.86 3.63
CA ASP A 77 -3.10 9.30 3.23
C ASP A 77 -3.63 8.42 2.09
N ALA A 78 -2.75 7.99 1.16
CA ALA A 78 -3.08 7.01 0.12
C ALA A 78 -3.65 5.72 0.73
N THR A 79 -3.03 5.20 1.80
CA THR A 79 -3.51 4.01 2.51
C THR A 79 -4.89 4.25 3.15
N HIS A 80 -5.15 5.44 3.70
CA HIS A 80 -6.43 5.77 4.32
C HIS A 80 -7.60 5.82 3.33
N ILE A 81 -7.35 6.16 2.08
CA ILE A 81 -8.38 6.15 1.02
C ILE A 81 -8.53 4.78 0.35
N GLY A 82 -7.79 3.75 0.81
CA GLY A 82 -7.84 2.38 0.31
C GLY A 82 -6.86 2.07 -0.83
N LEU A 83 -5.93 2.97 -1.14
CA LEU A 83 -4.88 2.73 -2.12
C LEU A 83 -3.64 2.16 -1.43
N CYS A 84 -3.52 0.83 -1.43
CA CYS A 84 -2.45 0.12 -0.74
C CYS A 84 -1.40 -0.41 -1.71
N ARG A 85 -0.19 -0.61 -1.20
CA ARG A 85 0.94 -1.21 -1.93
C ARG A 85 1.56 -2.34 -1.12
N SER A 86 1.86 -3.46 -1.79
CA SER A 86 2.76 -4.48 -1.26
C SER A 86 4.21 -4.17 -1.65
N PHE A 87 5.14 -4.51 -0.79
CA PHE A 87 6.57 -4.33 -1.02
C PHE A 87 7.24 -5.68 -1.27
N GLN A 88 8.26 -5.69 -2.11
CA GLN A 88 9.04 -6.87 -2.41
C GLN A 88 9.80 -7.39 -1.18
N ILE A 89 10.23 -6.48 -0.32
CA ILE A 89 10.84 -6.79 0.98
C ILE A 89 9.80 -6.48 2.06
N SER A 90 9.49 -7.46 2.88
CA SER A 90 8.50 -7.32 3.96
C SER A 90 8.95 -6.28 4.99
N GLN A 91 8.09 -5.33 5.28
CA GLN A 91 8.27 -4.29 6.31
C GLN A 91 7.63 -4.76 7.62
N VAL A 92 8.25 -5.76 8.27
CA VAL A 92 7.75 -6.37 9.51
C VAL A 92 8.73 -6.21 10.66
N PHE A 93 8.24 -6.22 11.87
CA PHE A 93 9.07 -6.21 13.09
C PHE A 93 9.57 -7.62 13.35
N MET A 94 10.81 -7.87 12.99
CA MET A 94 11.44 -9.21 13.03
C MET A 94 11.52 -9.80 14.44
N THR A 95 11.57 -8.97 15.47
CA THR A 95 11.65 -9.38 16.89
C THR A 95 10.29 -9.65 17.54
N MET A 96 9.20 -9.36 16.83
CA MET A 96 7.84 -9.56 17.29
C MET A 96 7.24 -10.83 16.68
N THR A 97 6.19 -11.35 17.33
CA THR A 97 5.45 -12.50 16.82
C THR A 97 4.62 -12.13 15.58
N VAL A 98 4.17 -13.12 14.84
CA VAL A 98 3.26 -12.95 13.69
C VAL A 98 1.99 -12.21 14.14
N LYS A 99 1.40 -12.62 15.26
CA LYS A 99 0.18 -12.00 15.79
C LYS A 99 0.41 -10.53 16.19
N GLU A 100 1.52 -10.23 16.88
CA GLU A 100 1.85 -8.86 17.27
C GLU A 100 2.03 -7.94 16.06
N ASN A 101 2.72 -8.39 15.01
CA ASN A 101 2.85 -7.63 13.77
C ASN A 101 1.47 -7.32 13.15
N LEU A 102 0.57 -8.31 13.11
CA LEU A 102 -0.77 -8.14 12.58
C LEU A 102 -1.60 -7.19 13.45
N MET A 103 -1.50 -7.29 14.78
CA MET A 103 -2.18 -6.39 15.72
C MET A 103 -1.75 -4.93 15.52
N ILE A 104 -0.45 -4.66 15.29
CA ILE A 104 0.04 -3.31 14.96
C ILE A 104 -0.61 -2.81 13.68
N ALA A 105 -0.56 -3.60 12.60
CA ALA A 105 -1.12 -3.21 11.31
C ALA A 105 -2.62 -2.90 11.41
N MET A 106 -3.39 -3.72 12.12
CA MET A 106 -4.82 -3.53 12.32
C MET A 106 -5.14 -2.30 13.18
N SER A 107 -4.35 -2.06 14.24
CA SER A 107 -4.51 -0.88 15.10
C SER A 107 -4.29 0.42 14.30
N LEU A 108 -3.29 0.44 13.43
CA LEU A 108 -3.02 1.58 12.54
C LEU A 108 -4.13 1.77 11.51
N ALA A 109 -4.65 0.70 10.93
CA ALA A 109 -5.74 0.75 9.94
C ALA A 109 -7.05 1.29 10.52
N LYS A 110 -7.36 0.96 11.78
CA LYS A 110 -8.58 1.43 12.48
C LYS A 110 -8.52 2.89 12.94
N LYS A 111 -7.50 3.66 12.55
CA LYS A 111 -7.31 5.09 12.93
C LYS A 111 -7.24 5.33 14.45
N SER A 112 -6.91 4.33 15.22
CA SER A 112 -6.79 4.42 16.67
C SER A 112 -5.47 5.08 17.11
N GLY A 113 -5.04 6.13 16.40
CA GLY A 113 -3.78 6.83 16.67
C GLY A 113 -3.64 7.40 18.10
N GLN A 114 -4.75 7.50 18.84
CA GLN A 114 -4.74 7.84 20.27
C GLN A 114 -4.57 6.61 21.18
N GLN A 115 -4.64 5.40 20.65
CA GLN A 115 -4.54 4.15 21.40
C GLN A 115 -3.16 3.48 21.36
N LEU A 116 -2.20 4.05 20.63
CA LEU A 116 -0.80 3.58 20.63
C LEU A 116 -0.13 3.59 22.03
N LEU A 117 -0.74 4.30 22.99
CA LEU A 117 -0.31 4.34 24.40
C LEU A 117 -1.07 3.36 25.32
N LYS A 118 -2.09 2.66 24.81
CA LYS A 118 -2.74 1.58 25.55
C LYS A 118 -1.99 0.27 25.29
N PRO A 119 -1.81 -0.58 26.34
CA PRO A 119 -1.18 -1.87 26.13
C PRO A 119 -1.93 -2.68 25.07
N PHE A 120 -1.21 -3.53 24.31
CA PHE A 120 -1.64 -4.42 23.22
C PHE A 120 -2.76 -5.42 23.60
N GLN A 121 -3.70 -5.05 24.47
CA GLN A 121 -4.76 -5.90 25.05
C GLN A 121 -6.15 -5.51 24.56
N ASP A 122 -6.27 -5.06 23.30
CA ASP A 122 -7.59 -4.92 22.70
C ASP A 122 -8.06 -6.32 22.23
N GLU A 123 -8.93 -6.95 23.04
CA GLU A 123 -9.48 -8.28 22.76
C GLU A 123 -10.16 -8.32 21.39
N THR A 124 -10.82 -7.23 20.99
CA THR A 124 -11.51 -7.14 19.69
C THR A 124 -10.51 -7.25 18.52
N ILE A 125 -9.38 -6.53 18.61
CA ILE A 125 -8.32 -6.60 17.58
C ILE A 125 -7.69 -7.99 17.59
N SER A 126 -7.46 -8.56 18.78
CA SER A 126 -6.90 -9.90 18.93
C SER A 126 -7.77 -10.99 18.26
N GLU A 127 -9.08 -10.94 18.44
CA GLU A 127 -10.03 -11.88 17.82
C GLU A 127 -10.07 -11.70 16.28
N GLU A 128 -10.04 -10.47 15.80
CA GLU A 128 -9.98 -10.21 14.37
C GLU A 128 -8.66 -10.69 13.75
N CYS A 129 -7.53 -10.53 14.46
CA CYS A 129 -6.26 -11.09 14.04
C CYS A 129 -6.33 -12.62 13.91
N ASP A 130 -6.93 -13.30 14.89
CA ASP A 130 -7.07 -14.76 14.87
C ASP A 130 -7.91 -15.23 13.67
N LYS A 131 -8.96 -14.48 13.27
CA LYS A 131 -9.75 -14.76 12.07
C LYS A 131 -8.95 -14.59 10.78
N ILE A 132 -8.11 -13.55 10.71
CA ILE A 132 -7.24 -13.32 9.55
C ILE A 132 -6.20 -14.42 9.46
N LEU A 133 -5.55 -14.79 10.56
CA LEU A 133 -4.55 -15.87 10.60
C LEU A 133 -5.16 -17.22 10.19
N ASP A 134 -6.41 -17.47 10.58
CA ASP A 134 -7.16 -18.67 10.18
C ASP A 134 -7.49 -18.66 8.68
N LEU A 135 -7.92 -17.53 8.14
CA LEU A 135 -8.18 -17.32 6.72
C LEU A 135 -6.95 -17.63 5.85
N TYR A 136 -5.76 -17.19 6.29
CA TYR A 136 -4.50 -17.43 5.60
C TYR A 136 -3.85 -18.76 5.99
N LYS A 137 -4.46 -19.58 6.86
CA LYS A 137 -3.98 -20.88 7.32
C LYS A 137 -2.60 -20.83 7.98
N ILE A 138 -2.32 -19.78 8.73
CA ILE A 138 -1.06 -19.57 9.46
C ILE A 138 -1.29 -19.38 10.98
N LYS A 139 -2.44 -19.79 11.48
CA LYS A 139 -2.82 -19.65 12.89
C LYS A 139 -1.84 -20.37 13.83
N ASP A 140 -1.34 -21.54 13.41
CA ASP A 140 -0.37 -22.31 14.18
C ASP A 140 0.98 -21.60 14.36
N GLN A 141 1.26 -20.58 13.54
CA GLN A 141 2.49 -19.79 13.58
C GLN A 141 2.33 -18.47 14.34
N LYS A 142 1.15 -18.19 14.89
CA LYS A 142 0.80 -16.87 15.47
C LYS A 142 1.76 -16.39 16.53
N ASP A 143 2.27 -17.31 17.36
CA ASP A 143 3.14 -17.03 18.51
C ASP A 143 4.64 -17.18 18.16
N LEU A 144 4.97 -17.55 16.91
CA LEU A 144 6.35 -17.60 16.45
C LEU A 144 6.88 -16.19 16.15
N THR A 145 8.12 -15.95 16.55
CA THR A 145 8.81 -14.70 16.18
C THR A 145 9.11 -14.70 14.70
N VAL A 146 8.82 -13.58 14.02
CA VAL A 146 8.97 -13.47 12.55
C VAL A 146 10.39 -13.83 12.08
N SER A 147 11.42 -13.50 12.85
CA SER A 147 12.81 -13.86 12.53
C SER A 147 13.07 -15.37 12.45
N THR A 148 12.20 -16.21 13.01
CA THR A 148 12.33 -17.67 12.99
C THR A 148 11.62 -18.31 11.80
N LEU A 149 10.82 -17.53 11.06
CA LEU A 149 10.13 -18.01 9.88
C LEU A 149 11.06 -17.96 8.65
N SER A 150 11.02 -19.01 7.82
CA SER A 150 11.70 -18.96 6.53
C SER A 150 11.03 -17.94 5.59
N GLN A 151 11.83 -17.19 4.89
CA GLN A 151 11.36 -16.33 3.79
C GLN A 151 10.96 -17.17 2.58
#